data_1b3e4e1e350357032d4603e5ca5be939
#
_entry.id   1b3e4e1e350357032d4603e5ca5be939
#
_cell.length_a   1.000
_cell.length_b   1.000
_cell.length_c   1.000
_cell.angle_alpha   90.00
_cell.angle_beta   90.00
_cell.angle_gamma   90.00
#
_symmetry.space_group_name_H-M   'P 1'
#
loop_
_entity.id
_entity.type
_entity.pdbx_description
1 polymer ?
#
loop_
_entity_poly.entity_id
_entity_poly.type
_entity_poly.pdbx_seq_one_letter_code
_entity_poly.pdbx_strand_id
1 'polypeptide(L)'
;MNSFAPIRVLLVDDHPVVRSGLAAMLQIAPEENVLVVGEAGNGRQAVESWEQLRPNITLMDLRMPEMDGVEAIRTIRLAHPDARIIVLTTFDGDEDITLALRVGASGYLLKDSPREQLLQAVRSVASGGRFVPPEVASRLATRDNFEALSPRETELLQVIAEGKSNREIANELFITEGTVKFHINRILTKLGASNRSEAVAIALRRGLVRKK
;
A
#
# COMPACT_ATOMS: atom_id res chain seq x y z
N MET A 1 -16.75 -18.91 30.06
CA MET A 1 -16.50 -17.59 29.42
C MET A 1 -14.99 -17.40 29.32
N ASN A 2 -14.42 -17.65 28.14
CA ASN A 2 -12.99 -17.41 27.94
C ASN A 2 -12.75 -15.90 27.86
N SER A 3 -12.27 -15.33 28.98
CA SER A 3 -11.87 -13.90 29.00
C SER A 3 -10.50 -13.75 28.35
N PHE A 4 -10.44 -13.87 27.04
CA PHE A 4 -9.25 -13.39 26.32
C PHE A 4 -9.30 -11.87 26.30
N ALA A 5 -8.15 -11.22 26.53
CA ALA A 5 -8.04 -9.77 26.39
C ALA A 5 -8.47 -9.34 24.97
N PRO A 6 -9.15 -8.19 24.80
CA PRO A 6 -9.61 -7.74 23.49
C PRO A 6 -8.44 -7.46 22.54
N ILE A 7 -8.64 -7.73 21.26
CA ILE A 7 -7.70 -7.33 20.20
C ILE A 7 -7.80 -5.81 20.07
N ARG A 8 -6.76 -5.12 20.48
CA ARG A 8 -6.66 -3.66 20.46
C ARG A 8 -6.23 -3.18 19.06
N VAL A 9 -7.08 -2.39 18.40
CA VAL A 9 -6.87 -1.93 17.02
C VAL A 9 -6.70 -0.42 17.00
N LEU A 10 -5.65 0.05 16.32
CA LEU A 10 -5.44 1.44 15.92
C LEU A 10 -5.90 1.61 14.47
N LEU A 11 -6.77 2.60 14.20
CA LEU A 11 -7.24 2.93 12.85
C LEU A 11 -6.47 4.14 12.31
N VAL A 12 -5.90 4.00 11.12
CA VAL A 12 -5.11 5.06 10.47
C VAL A 12 -5.59 5.27 9.05
N ASP A 13 -6.21 6.41 8.79
CA ASP A 13 -6.75 6.83 7.50
C ASP A 13 -6.98 8.35 7.52
N ASP A 14 -6.72 9.07 6.45
CA ASP A 14 -6.95 10.52 6.39
C ASP A 14 -8.43 10.89 6.20
N HIS A 15 -9.30 9.91 5.85
CA HIS A 15 -10.74 10.10 5.67
C HIS A 15 -11.52 9.74 6.94
N PRO A 16 -12.09 10.71 7.68
CA PRO A 16 -12.84 10.43 8.92
C PRO A 16 -14.01 9.46 8.74
N VAL A 17 -14.71 9.55 7.60
CA VAL A 17 -15.85 8.67 7.29
C VAL A 17 -15.41 7.20 7.17
N VAL A 18 -14.22 6.95 6.58
CA VAL A 18 -13.65 5.60 6.48
C VAL A 18 -13.32 5.07 7.86
N ARG A 19 -12.66 5.87 8.72
CA ARG A 19 -12.36 5.45 10.10
C ARG A 19 -13.61 5.11 10.88
N SER A 20 -14.65 5.97 10.81
CA SER A 20 -15.93 5.70 11.47
C SER A 20 -16.61 4.43 10.95
N GLY A 21 -16.55 4.18 9.64
CA GLY A 21 -17.08 2.96 9.02
C GLY A 21 -16.34 1.71 9.49
N LEU A 22 -15.00 1.73 9.52
CA LEU A 22 -14.17 0.64 10.01
C LEU A 22 -14.42 0.36 11.50
N ALA A 23 -14.51 1.42 12.33
CA ALA A 23 -14.83 1.29 13.73
C ALA A 23 -16.20 0.60 13.94
N ALA A 24 -17.22 1.02 13.19
CA ALA A 24 -18.54 0.39 13.24
C ALA A 24 -18.48 -1.09 12.82
N MET A 25 -17.79 -1.42 11.72
CA MET A 25 -17.62 -2.80 11.26
C MET A 25 -16.98 -3.71 12.31
N LEU A 26 -16.00 -3.21 13.05
CA LEU A 26 -15.30 -3.96 14.08
C LEU A 26 -16.15 -4.11 15.35
N GLN A 27 -16.96 -3.10 15.73
CA GLN A 27 -17.76 -3.08 16.96
C GLN A 27 -19.06 -3.90 16.88
N ILE A 28 -19.64 -4.09 15.69
CA ILE A 28 -20.88 -4.86 15.47
C ILE A 28 -20.75 -6.35 15.84
N ALA A 29 -19.52 -6.83 16.04
CA ALA A 29 -19.24 -8.24 16.40
C ALA A 29 -18.64 -8.33 17.80
N PRO A 30 -19.42 -8.19 18.87
CA PRO A 30 -18.91 -8.29 20.25
C PRO A 30 -18.27 -9.65 20.54
N GLU A 31 -18.67 -10.70 19.82
CA GLU A 31 -18.08 -12.05 19.89
C GLU A 31 -16.63 -12.09 19.40
N GLU A 32 -16.21 -11.16 18.54
CA GLU A 32 -14.85 -11.07 18.00
C GLU A 32 -13.88 -10.42 19.00
N ASN A 33 -14.40 -9.81 20.04
CA ASN A 33 -13.62 -9.19 21.11
C ASN A 33 -12.55 -8.22 20.60
N VAL A 34 -12.94 -7.33 19.66
CA VAL A 34 -12.09 -6.31 19.06
C VAL A 34 -12.41 -4.94 19.67
N LEU A 35 -11.37 -4.20 20.05
CA LEU A 35 -11.50 -2.86 20.63
C LEU A 35 -10.68 -1.85 19.81
N VAL A 36 -11.34 -0.86 19.24
CA VAL A 36 -10.65 0.30 18.64
C VAL A 36 -10.13 1.17 19.79
N VAL A 37 -8.81 1.29 19.90
CA VAL A 37 -8.13 1.99 20.99
C VAL A 37 -7.65 3.39 20.61
N GLY A 38 -7.69 3.73 19.34
CA GLY A 38 -7.32 5.05 18.85
C GLY A 38 -7.52 5.20 17.35
N GLU A 39 -7.45 6.43 16.89
CA GLU A 39 -7.53 6.83 15.48
C GLU A 39 -6.41 7.82 15.16
N ALA A 40 -5.91 7.80 13.92
CA ALA A 40 -4.94 8.75 13.39
C ALA A 40 -5.31 9.14 11.95
N GLY A 41 -5.08 10.40 11.59
CA GLY A 41 -5.40 10.93 10.27
C GLY A 41 -4.20 11.04 9.32
N ASN A 42 -3.00 10.70 9.76
CA ASN A 42 -1.78 10.68 8.94
C ASN A 42 -0.72 9.77 9.58
N GLY A 43 0.37 9.52 8.85
CA GLY A 43 1.43 8.63 9.32
C GLY A 43 2.18 9.12 10.55
N ARG A 44 2.33 10.45 10.73
CA ARG A 44 2.97 11.02 11.93
C ARG A 44 2.16 10.74 13.17
N GLN A 45 0.87 11.03 13.13
CA GLN A 45 -0.08 10.71 14.21
C GLN A 45 -0.12 9.21 14.48
N ALA A 46 -0.02 8.38 13.42
CA ALA A 46 0.03 6.93 13.57
C ALA A 46 1.22 6.47 14.39
N VAL A 47 2.43 6.99 14.12
CA VAL A 47 3.65 6.67 14.88
C VAL A 47 3.50 7.10 16.35
N GLU A 48 3.04 8.31 16.59
CA GLU A 48 2.83 8.85 17.96
C GLU A 48 1.78 8.03 18.73
N SER A 49 0.63 7.73 18.10
CA SER A 49 -0.44 6.93 18.71
C SER A 49 0.02 5.50 18.97
N TRP A 50 0.82 4.94 18.07
CA TRP A 50 1.35 3.58 18.24
C TRP A 50 2.25 3.49 19.48
N GLU A 51 3.12 4.46 19.70
CA GLU A 51 3.99 4.52 20.87
C GLU A 51 3.21 4.58 22.17
N GLN A 52 2.14 5.37 22.20
CA GLN A 52 1.31 5.57 23.39
C GLN A 52 0.38 4.40 23.68
N LEU A 53 -0.25 3.87 22.64
CA LEU A 53 -1.34 2.90 22.78
C LEU A 53 -0.87 1.45 22.70
N ARG A 54 0.26 1.16 22.06
CA ARG A 54 0.77 -0.20 21.85
C ARG A 54 -0.34 -1.16 21.38
N PRO A 55 -0.95 -0.90 20.22
CA PRO A 55 -2.05 -1.72 19.72
C PRO A 55 -1.57 -3.12 19.34
N ASN A 56 -2.49 -4.10 19.38
CA ASN A 56 -2.19 -5.44 18.86
C ASN A 56 -2.15 -5.45 17.34
N ILE A 57 -3.01 -4.63 16.71
CA ILE A 57 -3.13 -4.49 15.25
C ILE A 57 -3.23 -3.00 14.90
N THR A 58 -2.59 -2.59 13.82
CA THR A 58 -2.82 -1.29 13.18
C THR A 58 -3.43 -1.53 11.81
N LEU A 59 -4.58 -0.93 11.53
CA LEU A 59 -5.13 -0.82 10.18
C LEU A 59 -4.63 0.48 9.58
N MET A 60 -3.85 0.41 8.50
CA MET A 60 -3.07 1.53 7.98
C MET A 60 -3.40 1.80 6.51
N ASP A 61 -3.90 3.00 6.21
CA ASP A 61 -3.92 3.47 4.84
C ASP A 61 -2.50 3.79 4.35
N LEU A 62 -2.26 3.59 3.06
CA LEU A 62 -0.97 3.92 2.45
C LEU A 62 -0.90 5.39 2.01
N ARG A 63 -2.01 5.98 1.59
CA ARG A 63 -2.03 7.31 0.98
C ARG A 63 -2.60 8.34 1.91
N MET A 64 -1.73 8.99 2.63
CA MET A 64 -2.09 10.04 3.59
C MET A 64 -1.18 11.27 3.41
N PRO A 65 -1.65 12.47 3.81
CA PRO A 65 -0.82 13.67 3.79
C PRO A 65 0.29 13.62 4.85
N GLU A 66 1.28 14.49 4.73
CA GLU A 66 2.43 14.71 5.63
C GLU A 66 3.41 13.53 5.66
N MET A 67 2.99 12.37 6.14
CA MET A 67 3.72 11.11 6.17
C MET A 67 2.81 10.02 5.63
N ASP A 68 3.25 9.34 4.59
CA ASP A 68 2.48 8.24 3.99
C ASP A 68 2.56 6.97 4.85
N GLY A 69 1.67 6.01 4.56
CA GLY A 69 1.57 4.78 5.35
C GLY A 69 2.81 3.89 5.23
N VAL A 70 3.51 3.90 4.10
CA VAL A 70 4.74 3.10 3.92
C VAL A 70 5.85 3.62 4.83
N GLU A 71 6.02 4.95 4.92
CA GLU A 71 6.99 5.58 5.80
C GLU A 71 6.63 5.35 7.27
N ALA A 72 5.33 5.45 7.62
CA ALA A 72 4.84 5.15 8.95
C ALA A 72 5.09 3.68 9.34
N ILE A 73 4.76 2.71 8.47
CA ILE A 73 5.04 1.28 8.69
C ILE A 73 6.52 1.08 8.92
N ARG A 74 7.39 1.64 8.08
CA ARG A 74 8.85 1.53 8.23
C ARG A 74 9.31 2.06 9.57
N THR A 75 8.85 3.25 9.97
CA THR A 75 9.23 3.91 11.23
C THR A 75 8.80 3.07 12.43
N ILE A 76 7.55 2.62 12.46
CA ILE A 76 7.02 1.76 13.54
C ILE A 76 7.79 0.44 13.60
N ARG A 77 8.03 -0.21 12.47
CA ARG A 77 8.69 -1.53 12.41
C ARG A 77 10.18 -1.47 12.75
N LEU A 78 10.86 -0.36 12.48
CA LEU A 78 12.25 -0.16 12.91
C LEU A 78 12.37 -0.06 14.43
N ALA A 79 11.43 0.66 15.07
CA ALA A 79 11.42 0.79 16.52
C ALA A 79 10.80 -0.45 17.21
N HIS A 80 9.84 -1.11 16.56
CA HIS A 80 9.05 -2.23 17.09
C HIS A 80 8.93 -3.36 16.06
N PRO A 81 9.92 -4.25 16.00
CA PRO A 81 9.94 -5.36 15.03
C PRO A 81 8.73 -6.30 15.08
N ASP A 82 7.99 -6.35 16.16
CA ASP A 82 6.79 -7.20 16.36
C ASP A 82 5.48 -6.48 16.04
N ALA A 83 5.52 -5.18 15.68
CA ALA A 83 4.33 -4.43 15.31
C ALA A 83 3.59 -5.14 14.17
N ARG A 84 2.28 -5.36 14.35
CA ARG A 84 1.41 -6.04 13.39
C ARG A 84 0.56 -5.01 12.68
N ILE A 85 0.81 -4.87 11.38
CA ILE A 85 0.17 -3.82 10.57
C ILE A 85 -0.51 -4.47 9.38
N ILE A 86 -1.80 -4.21 9.21
CA ILE A 86 -2.61 -4.59 8.05
C ILE A 86 -2.81 -3.32 7.23
N VAL A 87 -2.42 -3.35 5.99
CA VAL A 87 -2.65 -2.26 5.05
C VAL A 87 -4.09 -2.30 4.55
N LEU A 88 -4.76 -1.15 4.58
CA LEU A 88 -6.07 -0.91 3.99
C LEU A 88 -5.93 0.18 2.93
N THR A 89 -6.29 -0.10 1.69
CA THR A 89 -6.21 0.90 0.63
C THR A 89 -7.31 0.73 -0.41
N THR A 90 -7.69 1.82 -1.08
CA THR A 90 -8.56 1.78 -2.25
C THR A 90 -7.80 1.39 -3.51
N PHE A 91 -6.48 1.38 -3.45
CA PHE A 91 -5.62 1.09 -4.58
C PHE A 91 -5.14 -0.36 -4.56
N ASP A 92 -5.34 -1.00 -5.69
CA ASP A 92 -4.86 -2.34 -5.98
C ASP A 92 -3.53 -2.33 -6.78
N GLY A 93 -2.76 -1.24 -6.67
CA GLY A 93 -1.46 -1.10 -7.32
C GLY A 93 -0.44 -2.08 -6.76
N ASP A 94 0.05 -2.99 -7.62
CA ASP A 94 0.99 -4.06 -7.23
C ASP A 94 2.27 -3.52 -6.59
N GLU A 95 2.69 -2.30 -6.95
CA GLU A 95 3.89 -1.66 -6.38
C GLU A 95 3.67 -1.26 -4.92
N ASP A 96 2.55 -0.60 -4.62
CA ASP A 96 2.20 -0.20 -3.26
C ASP A 96 2.05 -1.43 -2.34
N ILE A 97 1.43 -2.50 -2.86
CA ILE A 97 1.31 -3.79 -2.15
C ILE A 97 2.69 -4.39 -1.85
N THR A 98 3.53 -4.49 -2.88
CA THR A 98 4.88 -5.07 -2.75
C THR A 98 5.72 -4.27 -1.77
N LEU A 99 5.67 -2.94 -1.87
CA LEU A 99 6.43 -2.05 -1.00
C LEU A 99 5.98 -2.16 0.46
N ALA A 100 4.66 -2.15 0.71
CA ALA A 100 4.11 -2.29 2.05
C ALA A 100 4.51 -3.63 2.71
N LEU A 101 4.44 -4.73 1.96
CA LEU A 101 4.87 -6.05 2.46
C LEU A 101 6.38 -6.11 2.71
N ARG A 102 7.21 -5.48 1.86
CA ARG A 102 8.67 -5.39 2.04
C ARG A 102 9.07 -4.59 3.27
N VAL A 103 8.36 -3.50 3.59
CA VAL A 103 8.65 -2.70 4.79
C VAL A 103 8.07 -3.31 6.07
N GLY A 104 7.39 -4.46 5.97
CA GLY A 104 7.01 -5.28 7.12
C GLY A 104 5.52 -5.30 7.45
N ALA A 105 4.64 -4.94 6.51
CA ALA A 105 3.21 -5.18 6.70
C ALA A 105 2.92 -6.68 6.89
N SER A 106 2.05 -7.00 7.85
CA SER A 106 1.63 -8.36 8.19
C SER A 106 0.41 -8.81 7.39
N GLY A 107 -0.32 -7.87 6.80
CA GLY A 107 -1.48 -8.15 5.98
C GLY A 107 -1.81 -7.03 5.02
N TYR A 108 -2.71 -7.34 4.08
CA TYR A 108 -3.20 -6.42 3.07
C TYR A 108 -4.67 -6.68 2.78
N LEU A 109 -5.46 -5.62 2.69
CA LEU A 109 -6.88 -5.63 2.32
C LEU A 109 -7.22 -4.41 1.46
N LEU A 110 -8.25 -4.54 0.63
CA LEU A 110 -8.90 -3.40 0.00
C LEU A 110 -9.91 -2.76 0.96
N LYS A 111 -10.10 -1.44 0.87
CA LYS A 111 -11.05 -0.69 1.72
C LYS A 111 -12.52 -1.09 1.47
N ASP A 112 -12.81 -1.66 0.29
CA ASP A 112 -14.12 -2.19 -0.08
C ASP A 112 -14.29 -3.68 0.26
N SER A 113 -13.30 -4.28 0.93
CA SER A 113 -13.39 -5.67 1.36
C SER A 113 -14.59 -5.91 2.28
N PRO A 114 -15.29 -7.05 2.14
CA PRO A 114 -16.37 -7.40 3.04
C PRO A 114 -15.92 -7.44 4.49
N ARG A 115 -16.83 -7.12 5.41
CA ARG A 115 -16.58 -7.13 6.86
C ARG A 115 -15.97 -8.46 7.35
N GLU A 116 -16.47 -9.57 6.85
CA GLU A 116 -16.00 -10.92 7.21
C GLU A 116 -14.51 -11.09 6.90
N GLN A 117 -14.06 -10.53 5.77
CA GLN A 117 -12.67 -10.58 5.35
C GLN A 117 -11.78 -9.69 6.22
N LEU A 118 -12.28 -8.50 6.64
CA LEU A 118 -11.61 -7.63 7.59
C LEU A 118 -11.41 -8.33 8.94
N LEU A 119 -12.45 -8.95 9.48
CA LEU A 119 -12.38 -9.69 10.74
C LEU A 119 -11.45 -10.91 10.66
N GLN A 120 -11.49 -11.62 9.54
CA GLN A 120 -10.57 -12.74 9.28
C GLN A 120 -9.11 -12.27 9.26
N ALA A 121 -8.81 -11.14 8.61
CA ALA A 121 -7.48 -10.57 8.57
C ALA A 121 -7.01 -10.16 9.97
N VAL A 122 -7.87 -9.47 10.74
CA VAL A 122 -7.55 -9.06 12.12
C VAL A 122 -7.23 -10.28 12.99
N ARG A 123 -8.06 -11.34 12.96
CA ARG A 123 -7.80 -12.58 13.71
C ARG A 123 -6.52 -13.28 13.30
N SER A 124 -6.30 -13.45 11.99
CA SER A 124 -5.12 -14.11 11.45
C SER A 124 -3.85 -13.38 11.88
N VAL A 125 -3.82 -12.06 11.75
CA VAL A 125 -2.63 -11.27 12.09
C VAL A 125 -2.47 -11.15 13.61
N ALA A 126 -3.56 -11.07 14.38
CA ALA A 126 -3.50 -11.06 15.84
C ALA A 126 -2.92 -12.36 16.42
N SER A 127 -3.15 -13.50 15.77
CA SER A 127 -2.53 -14.79 16.13
C SER A 127 -1.10 -14.97 15.64
N GLY A 128 -0.50 -13.96 14.99
CA GLY A 128 0.88 -14.01 14.47
C GLY A 128 1.00 -14.52 13.04
N GLY A 129 -0.13 -14.77 12.36
CA GLY A 129 -0.16 -15.13 10.94
C GLY A 129 0.02 -13.92 10.01
N ARG A 130 -0.07 -14.17 8.72
CA ARG A 130 -0.14 -13.16 7.66
C ARG A 130 -1.49 -13.27 6.96
N PHE A 131 -1.95 -12.15 6.40
CA PHE A 131 -3.19 -12.14 5.62
C PHE A 131 -2.99 -11.36 4.31
N VAL A 132 -2.95 -12.09 3.22
CA VAL A 132 -2.91 -11.54 1.85
C VAL A 132 -3.99 -12.27 1.07
N PRO A 133 -5.00 -11.57 0.52
CA PRO A 133 -6.04 -12.21 -0.28
C PRO A 133 -5.45 -13.00 -1.46
N PRO A 134 -6.04 -14.15 -1.85
CA PRO A 134 -5.52 -14.99 -2.93
C PRO A 134 -5.34 -14.24 -4.25
N GLU A 135 -6.23 -13.31 -4.57
CA GLU A 135 -6.17 -12.46 -5.76
C GLU A 135 -4.91 -11.59 -5.75
N VAL A 136 -4.59 -11.02 -4.60
CA VAL A 136 -3.38 -10.20 -4.40
C VAL A 136 -2.14 -11.08 -4.42
N ALA A 137 -2.17 -12.23 -3.76
CA ALA A 137 -1.06 -13.18 -3.76
C ALA A 137 -0.73 -13.71 -5.17
N SER A 138 -1.76 -14.01 -5.98
CA SER A 138 -1.60 -14.44 -7.37
C SER A 138 -0.97 -13.34 -8.24
N ARG A 139 -1.37 -12.09 -8.05
CA ARG A 139 -0.80 -10.93 -8.76
C ARG A 139 0.66 -10.71 -8.39
N LEU A 140 1.02 -10.88 -7.13
CA LEU A 140 2.41 -10.79 -6.68
C LEU A 140 3.27 -11.92 -7.23
N ALA A 141 2.76 -13.16 -7.27
CA ALA A 141 3.48 -14.31 -7.80
C ALA A 141 3.77 -14.21 -9.31
N THR A 142 2.85 -13.62 -10.09
CA THR A 142 3.09 -13.37 -11.53
C THR A 142 4.11 -12.27 -11.77
N ARG A 143 4.43 -11.46 -10.77
CA ARG A 143 5.36 -10.33 -10.84
C ARG A 143 6.83 -10.74 -10.71
N ASP A 144 7.13 -11.85 -10.06
CA ASP A 144 8.50 -12.36 -9.95
C ASP A 144 9.15 -12.69 -11.32
N ASN A 145 8.31 -12.71 -12.39
CA ASN A 145 8.76 -12.88 -13.78
C ASN A 145 9.07 -11.58 -14.53
N PHE A 146 8.82 -10.40 -13.95
CA PHE A 146 9.13 -9.12 -14.59
C PHE A 146 10.28 -8.42 -13.90
N GLU A 147 11.25 -8.00 -14.70
CA GLU A 147 12.39 -7.21 -14.23
C GLU A 147 11.92 -5.84 -13.71
N ALA A 148 12.30 -5.47 -12.49
CA ALA A 148 11.92 -4.19 -11.89
C ALA A 148 12.46 -3.01 -12.72
N LEU A 149 11.69 -1.92 -12.80
CA LEU A 149 12.16 -0.68 -13.40
C LEU A 149 13.28 -0.08 -12.54
N SER A 150 14.33 0.42 -13.17
CA SER A 150 15.34 1.22 -12.50
C SER A 150 14.77 2.58 -12.06
N PRO A 151 15.38 3.29 -11.09
CA PRO A 151 14.96 4.64 -10.71
C PRO A 151 14.81 5.58 -11.90
N ARG A 152 15.74 5.50 -12.86
CA ARG A 152 15.72 6.33 -14.08
C ARG A 152 14.59 5.96 -15.03
N GLU A 153 14.26 4.68 -15.16
CA GLU A 153 13.11 4.21 -15.94
C GLU A 153 11.79 4.62 -15.32
N THR A 154 11.70 4.62 -14.00
CA THR A 154 10.51 5.09 -13.26
C THR A 154 10.31 6.59 -13.42
N GLU A 155 11.37 7.39 -13.30
CA GLU A 155 11.35 8.84 -13.54
C GLU A 155 10.87 9.16 -14.97
N LEU A 156 11.44 8.48 -15.97
CA LEU A 156 11.05 8.65 -17.36
C LEU A 156 9.59 8.23 -17.59
N LEU A 157 9.14 7.16 -17.00
CA LEU A 157 7.76 6.68 -17.08
C LEU A 157 6.76 7.67 -16.46
N GLN A 158 7.15 8.39 -15.39
CA GLN A 158 6.33 9.46 -14.81
C GLN A 158 6.11 10.60 -15.79
N VAL A 159 7.19 11.03 -16.46
CA VAL A 159 7.11 12.11 -17.49
C VAL A 159 6.33 11.64 -18.72
N ILE A 160 6.45 10.36 -19.09
CA ILE A 160 5.62 9.74 -20.14
C ILE A 160 4.13 9.80 -19.78
N ALA A 161 3.77 9.54 -18.52
CA ALA A 161 2.39 9.55 -18.04
C ALA A 161 1.77 10.97 -18.05
N GLU A 162 2.58 12.02 -18.02
CA GLU A 162 2.17 13.42 -18.22
C GLU A 162 1.82 13.75 -19.69
N GLY A 163 2.00 12.82 -20.61
CA GLY A 163 1.64 12.98 -22.02
C GLY A 163 2.71 13.66 -22.89
N LYS A 164 3.91 13.92 -22.37
CA LYS A 164 4.99 14.65 -23.08
C LYS A 164 5.57 13.84 -24.24
N SER A 165 5.88 14.51 -25.34
CA SER A 165 6.58 13.92 -26.49
C SER A 165 8.02 13.53 -26.14
N ASN A 166 8.65 12.68 -26.96
CA ASN A 166 10.04 12.27 -26.73
C ASN A 166 11.00 13.46 -26.72
N ARG A 167 10.72 14.50 -27.51
CA ARG A 167 11.51 15.73 -27.55
C ARG A 167 11.41 16.54 -26.27
N GLU A 168 10.19 16.67 -25.72
CA GLU A 168 9.96 17.34 -24.43
C GLU A 168 10.60 16.58 -23.27
N ILE A 169 10.49 15.24 -23.28
CA ILE A 169 11.15 14.37 -22.30
C ILE A 169 12.68 14.51 -22.38
N ALA A 170 13.23 14.52 -23.60
CA ALA A 170 14.65 14.67 -23.82
C ALA A 170 15.19 16.00 -23.25
N ASN A 171 14.46 17.09 -23.48
CA ASN A 171 14.80 18.41 -22.95
C ASN A 171 14.71 18.46 -21.42
N GLU A 172 13.65 17.91 -20.82
CA GLU A 172 13.42 17.93 -19.38
C GLU A 172 14.42 17.08 -18.60
N LEU A 173 14.76 15.92 -19.14
CA LEU A 173 15.69 14.99 -18.50
C LEU A 173 17.15 15.18 -18.92
N PHE A 174 17.43 16.20 -19.74
CA PHE A 174 18.77 16.52 -20.26
C PHE A 174 19.46 15.35 -20.97
N ILE A 175 18.73 14.63 -21.83
CA ILE A 175 19.20 13.48 -22.63
C ILE A 175 18.81 13.65 -24.11
N THR A 176 19.28 12.75 -24.95
CA THR A 176 18.88 12.75 -26.37
C THR A 176 17.56 12.04 -26.61
N GLU A 177 16.84 12.39 -27.68
CA GLU A 177 15.62 11.65 -28.07
C GLU A 177 15.89 10.14 -28.34
N GLY A 178 17.10 9.82 -28.84
CA GLY A 178 17.54 8.44 -29.00
C GLY A 178 17.62 7.68 -27.68
N THR A 179 18.14 8.34 -26.65
CA THR A 179 18.19 7.79 -25.28
C THR A 179 16.79 7.61 -24.71
N VAL A 180 15.87 8.56 -24.95
CA VAL A 180 14.46 8.42 -24.54
C VAL A 180 13.82 7.19 -25.19
N LYS A 181 13.97 7.01 -26.52
CA LYS A 181 13.44 5.84 -27.25
C LYS A 181 14.01 4.53 -26.71
N PHE A 182 15.31 4.49 -26.43
CA PHE A 182 15.98 3.34 -25.84
C PHE A 182 15.35 2.94 -24.49
N HIS A 183 15.18 3.91 -23.59
CA HIS A 183 14.56 3.65 -22.28
C HIS A 183 13.09 3.27 -22.39
N ILE A 184 12.32 3.91 -23.32
CA ILE A 184 10.93 3.51 -23.56
C ILE A 184 10.86 2.03 -23.96
N ASN A 185 11.67 1.57 -24.90
CA ASN A 185 11.66 0.17 -25.32
C ASN A 185 11.97 -0.77 -24.15
N ARG A 186 12.94 -0.42 -23.29
CA ARG A 186 13.22 -1.21 -22.07
C ARG A 186 12.06 -1.24 -21.10
N ILE A 187 11.40 -0.10 -20.89
CA ILE A 187 10.19 0.00 -20.05
C ILE A 187 9.09 -0.88 -20.62
N LEU A 188 8.83 -0.81 -21.94
CA LEU A 188 7.83 -1.67 -22.59
C LEU A 188 8.11 -3.15 -22.35
N THR A 189 9.34 -3.58 -22.56
CA THR A 189 9.76 -4.98 -22.33
C THR A 189 9.56 -5.36 -20.86
N LYS A 190 10.02 -4.54 -19.91
CA LYS A 190 9.92 -4.81 -18.47
C LYS A 190 8.48 -4.81 -17.96
N LEU A 191 7.59 -4.01 -18.55
CA LEU A 191 6.17 -3.96 -18.19
C LEU A 191 5.33 -5.00 -18.94
N GLY A 192 5.86 -5.63 -19.97
CA GLY A 192 5.12 -6.50 -20.89
C GLY A 192 4.09 -5.71 -21.72
N ALA A 193 4.38 -4.45 -22.02
CA ALA A 193 3.49 -3.56 -22.78
C ALA A 193 3.84 -3.55 -24.27
N SER A 194 2.83 -3.56 -25.12
CA SER A 194 3.00 -3.52 -26.59
C SER A 194 3.22 -2.10 -27.13
N ASN A 195 2.83 -1.08 -26.36
CA ASN A 195 2.93 0.32 -26.77
C ASN A 195 2.96 1.26 -25.55
N ARG A 196 3.26 2.54 -25.82
CA ARG A 196 3.40 3.61 -24.82
C ARG A 196 2.14 3.79 -23.96
N SER A 197 0.97 3.80 -24.59
CA SER A 197 -0.31 4.02 -23.88
C SER A 197 -0.62 2.86 -22.94
N GLU A 198 -0.33 1.65 -23.36
CA GLU A 198 -0.48 0.44 -22.52
C GLU A 198 0.50 0.46 -21.36
N ALA A 199 1.76 0.89 -21.59
CA ALA A 199 2.74 1.05 -20.51
C ALA A 199 2.27 2.04 -19.45
N VAL A 200 1.69 3.18 -19.85
CA VAL A 200 1.11 4.16 -18.92
C VAL A 200 -0.08 3.57 -18.16
N ALA A 201 -0.98 2.85 -18.86
CA ALA A 201 -2.12 2.21 -18.21
C ALA A 201 -1.68 1.16 -17.17
N ILE A 202 -0.69 0.33 -17.51
CA ILE A 202 -0.09 -0.64 -16.59
C ILE A 202 0.58 0.08 -15.42
N ALA A 203 1.33 1.15 -15.68
CA ALA A 203 2.03 1.91 -14.65
C ALA A 203 1.09 2.57 -13.65
N LEU A 204 -0.01 3.17 -14.12
CA LEU A 204 -1.05 3.75 -13.27
C LEU A 204 -1.73 2.66 -12.42
N ARG A 205 -2.12 1.54 -13.03
CA ARG A 205 -2.74 0.41 -12.35
C ARG A 205 -1.80 -0.20 -11.28
N ARG A 206 -0.51 -0.28 -11.57
CA ARG A 206 0.49 -0.83 -10.64
C ARG A 206 0.98 0.19 -9.61
N GLY A 207 0.54 1.46 -9.66
CA GLY A 207 1.02 2.50 -8.76
C GLY A 207 2.46 2.98 -9.00
N LEU A 208 3.05 2.62 -10.16
CA LEU A 208 4.41 3.05 -10.55
C LEU A 208 4.51 4.54 -10.83
N VAL A 209 3.41 5.14 -11.29
CA VAL A 209 3.29 6.56 -11.62
C VAL A 209 1.96 7.11 -11.11
N ARG A 210 1.91 8.42 -10.89
CA ARG A 210 0.70 9.13 -10.45
C ARG A 210 0.21 10.05 -11.56
N LYS A 211 -1.10 10.13 -11.74
CA LYS A 211 -1.70 11.16 -12.58
C LYS A 211 -1.71 12.46 -11.78
N LYS A 212 -1.05 13.51 -12.30
CA LYS A 212 -1.17 14.86 -11.74
C LYS A 212 -2.53 15.45 -12.04
#